data_3f8cfdd03328cb01a02cee8eb6735023
#
_entry.id   3f8cfdd03328cb01a02cee8eb6735023
#
_cell.length_a   1.000
_cell.length_b   1.000
_cell.length_c   1.000
_cell.angle_alpha   90.00
_cell.angle_beta   90.00
_cell.angle_gamma   90.00
#
_symmetry.space_group_name_H-M   'P 1'
#
loop_
_entity.id
_entity.type
_entity.pdbx_description
1 polymer ?
#
loop_
_entity_poly.entity_id
_entity_poly.type
_entity_poly.pdbx_seq_one_letter_code
_entity_poly.pdbx_strand_id
1 'polypeptide(L)'
;MIQQETILNVGDNTGAKEILCIRVLGGSYRKYANIGDVIVASVKAASPGGTVKKGDVVKAVVVRSVKGLRRPDGSYIRFDENAAVLIKDDHTPRGTRIFGPVARELREKDFMKIVSLAPEVL
;
A
#
# COMPACT_ATOMS: atom_id res chain seq x y z
N MET A 1 8.20 -9.41 -5.73
CA MET A 1 7.85 -7.99 -5.83
C MET A 1 6.45 -7.83 -6.38
N ILE A 2 5.86 -6.70 -6.15
CA ILE A 2 4.49 -6.43 -6.57
C ILE A 2 4.50 -5.97 -8.02
N GLN A 3 3.67 -6.60 -8.84
CA GLN A 3 3.57 -6.30 -10.27
C GLN A 3 2.10 -6.36 -10.68
N GLN A 4 1.83 -6.18 -11.98
CA GLN A 4 0.49 -6.37 -12.50
C GLN A 4 -0.06 -7.74 -12.09
N GLU A 5 -1.33 -7.76 -11.72
CA GLU A 5 -2.07 -8.95 -11.28
C GLU A 5 -1.68 -9.48 -9.90
N THR A 6 -0.79 -8.83 -9.17
CA THR A 6 -0.54 -9.18 -7.77
C THR A 6 -1.73 -8.76 -6.91
N ILE A 7 -2.19 -9.66 -6.05
CA ILE A 7 -3.25 -9.36 -5.08
C ILE A 7 -2.61 -8.95 -3.77
N LEU A 8 -3.04 -7.80 -3.23
CA LEU A 8 -2.54 -7.28 -1.97
C LEU A 8 -3.68 -7.18 -0.96
N ASN A 9 -3.33 -7.37 0.30
CA ASN A 9 -4.25 -7.06 1.40
C ASN A 9 -4.29 -5.55 1.61
N VAL A 10 -5.41 -5.06 2.13
CA VAL A 10 -5.58 -3.64 2.42
C VAL A 10 -5.45 -3.42 3.91
N GLY A 11 -4.56 -2.53 4.30
CA GLY A 11 -4.24 -2.26 5.70
C GLY A 11 -4.91 -1.03 6.26
N ASP A 12 -6.13 -0.71 5.84
CA ASP A 12 -6.87 0.44 6.36
C ASP A 12 -8.35 0.13 6.54
N ASN A 13 -9.10 1.12 7.04
CA ASN A 13 -10.52 0.98 7.36
C ASN A 13 -11.44 1.54 6.28
N THR A 14 -11.00 1.62 5.03
CA THR A 14 -11.84 2.07 3.92
C THR A 14 -12.93 1.09 3.53
N GLY A 15 -12.84 -0.14 4.01
CA GLY A 15 -13.76 -1.21 3.65
C GLY A 15 -13.20 -2.16 2.60
N ALA A 16 -12.22 -1.77 1.83
CA ALA A 16 -11.55 -2.69 0.90
C ALA A 16 -10.75 -3.72 1.70
N LYS A 17 -10.81 -4.98 1.26
CA LYS A 17 -10.08 -6.08 1.89
C LYS A 17 -8.94 -6.57 1.03
N GLU A 18 -9.17 -6.68 -0.28
CA GLU A 18 -8.16 -7.12 -1.23
C GLU A 18 -8.23 -6.25 -2.47
N ILE A 19 -7.07 -5.93 -3.02
CA ILE A 19 -6.96 -5.20 -4.28
C ILE A 19 -6.03 -5.94 -5.23
N LEU A 20 -6.31 -5.79 -6.53
CA LEU A 20 -5.48 -6.37 -7.59
C LEU A 20 -4.70 -5.25 -8.25
N CYS A 21 -3.37 -5.36 -8.26
CA CYS A 21 -2.52 -4.37 -8.92
C CYS A 21 -2.75 -4.39 -10.42
N ILE A 22 -3.17 -3.26 -10.99
CA ILE A 22 -3.37 -3.09 -12.42
C ILE A 22 -2.11 -2.50 -13.06
N ARG A 23 -1.50 -1.53 -12.39
CA ARG A 23 -0.37 -0.79 -12.94
C ARG A 23 0.51 -0.24 -11.83
N VAL A 24 1.82 -0.23 -12.06
CA VAL A 24 2.78 0.43 -11.17
C VAL A 24 3.11 1.80 -11.73
N LEU A 25 2.92 2.84 -10.92
CA LEU A 25 3.21 4.22 -11.31
C LEU A 25 4.67 4.56 -11.04
N GLY A 26 5.18 5.58 -11.71
CA GLY A 26 6.51 6.11 -11.44
C GLY A 26 7.51 6.00 -12.59
N GLY A 27 7.04 5.79 -13.83
CA GLY A 27 7.91 5.77 -15.00
C GLY A 27 7.37 4.90 -16.11
N SER A 28 7.85 5.12 -17.34
CA SER A 28 7.31 4.50 -18.54
C SER A 28 7.48 2.99 -18.59
N TYR A 29 8.48 2.45 -17.94
CA TYR A 29 8.80 1.01 -18.00
C TYR A 29 8.82 0.36 -16.62
N ARG A 30 8.15 0.95 -15.68
CA ARG A 30 8.16 0.42 -14.33
C ARG A 30 7.30 -0.83 -14.23
N LYS A 31 7.93 -1.97 -13.93
CA LYS A 31 7.25 -3.26 -13.83
C LYS A 31 6.90 -3.67 -12.41
N TYR A 32 7.72 -3.26 -11.43
CA TYR A 32 7.61 -3.75 -10.06
C TYR A 32 7.48 -2.62 -9.07
N ALA A 33 6.65 -2.84 -8.06
CA ALA A 33 6.50 -1.94 -6.93
C ALA A 33 7.11 -2.57 -5.68
N ASN A 34 7.63 -1.75 -4.81
CA ASN A 34 8.07 -2.13 -3.48
C ASN A 34 7.51 -1.11 -2.49
N ILE A 35 7.91 -1.22 -1.21
CA ILE A 35 7.43 -0.35 -0.16
C ILE A 35 7.62 1.12 -0.54
N GLY A 36 6.54 1.90 -0.41
CA GLY A 36 6.54 3.33 -0.74
C GLY A 36 6.20 3.66 -2.19
N ASP A 37 6.04 2.66 -3.03
CA ASP A 37 5.63 2.87 -4.43
C ASP A 37 4.11 2.94 -4.54
N VAL A 38 3.62 3.76 -5.47
CA VAL A 38 2.19 3.94 -5.72
C VAL A 38 1.77 3.04 -6.88
N ILE A 39 0.65 2.36 -6.69
CA ILE A 39 0.04 1.51 -7.71
C ILE A 39 -1.39 1.95 -7.99
N VAL A 40 -1.87 1.60 -9.18
CA VAL A 40 -3.30 1.65 -9.50
C VAL A 40 -3.83 0.22 -9.34
N ALA A 41 -4.94 0.09 -8.64
CA ALA A 41 -5.49 -1.23 -8.31
C ALA A 41 -7.01 -1.25 -8.44
N SER A 42 -7.54 -2.45 -8.65
CA SER A 42 -8.98 -2.71 -8.66
C SER A 42 -9.35 -3.41 -7.35
N VAL A 43 -10.42 -2.96 -6.71
CA VAL A 43 -10.92 -3.56 -5.47
C VAL A 43 -11.57 -4.89 -5.80
N LYS A 44 -11.05 -5.99 -5.24
CA LYS A 44 -11.56 -7.35 -5.49
C LYS A 44 -12.48 -7.85 -4.39
N ALA A 45 -12.28 -7.39 -3.16
CA ALA A 45 -13.15 -7.74 -2.04
C ALA A 45 -13.30 -6.50 -1.16
N ALA A 46 -14.52 -6.21 -0.75
CA ALA A 46 -14.83 -5.05 0.08
C ALA A 46 -15.97 -5.37 1.02
N SER A 47 -15.96 -4.73 2.21
CA SER A 47 -17.05 -4.84 3.16
C SER A 47 -18.22 -3.97 2.72
N PRO A 48 -19.47 -4.42 2.91
CA PRO A 48 -20.64 -3.58 2.65
C PRO A 48 -20.60 -2.30 3.49
N GLY A 49 -20.98 -1.19 2.89
CA GLY A 49 -21.04 0.09 3.60
C GLY A 49 -19.70 0.82 3.74
N GLY A 50 -18.63 0.32 3.19
CA GLY A 50 -17.34 1.02 3.17
C GLY A 50 -17.33 2.16 2.17
N THR A 51 -16.24 2.96 2.21
CA THR A 51 -16.08 4.09 1.28
C THR A 51 -15.77 3.67 -0.14
N VAL A 52 -15.30 2.44 -0.32
CA VAL A 52 -15.02 1.86 -1.64
C VAL A 52 -15.82 0.58 -1.81
N LYS A 53 -16.09 0.24 -3.08
CA LYS A 53 -16.88 -0.93 -3.44
C LYS A 53 -16.08 -1.85 -4.33
N LYS A 54 -16.47 -3.12 -4.37
CA LYS A 54 -15.88 -4.09 -5.28
C LYS A 54 -15.98 -3.57 -6.73
N GLY A 55 -14.86 -3.65 -7.43
CA GLY A 55 -14.77 -3.17 -8.81
C GLY A 55 -14.25 -1.76 -8.96
N ASP A 56 -14.16 -0.98 -7.89
CA ASP A 56 -13.62 0.38 -7.96
C ASP A 56 -12.14 0.34 -8.33
N VAL A 57 -11.70 1.34 -9.09
CA VAL A 57 -10.29 1.55 -9.41
C VAL A 57 -9.76 2.63 -8.50
N VAL A 58 -8.69 2.32 -7.78
CA VAL A 58 -8.15 3.19 -6.73
C VAL A 58 -6.64 3.27 -6.85
N LYS A 59 -6.06 4.32 -6.25
CA LYS A 59 -4.63 4.42 -6.04
C LYS A 59 -4.29 3.92 -4.65
N ALA A 60 -3.16 3.25 -4.52
CA ALA A 60 -2.71 2.74 -3.24
C ALA A 60 -1.18 2.82 -3.16
N VAL A 61 -0.67 2.93 -1.94
CA VAL A 61 0.76 2.88 -1.68
C VAL A 61 1.08 1.57 -0.97
N VAL A 62 2.15 0.91 -1.40
CA VAL A 62 2.60 -0.33 -0.78
C VAL A 62 3.24 -0.02 0.56
N VAL A 63 2.71 -0.58 1.65
CA VAL A 63 3.21 -0.35 3.00
C VAL A 63 3.97 -1.54 3.57
N ARG A 64 3.69 -2.75 3.07
CA ARG A 64 4.37 -3.99 3.46
C ARG A 64 4.64 -4.83 2.23
N SER A 65 5.76 -5.55 2.22
CA SER A 65 6.12 -6.44 1.13
C SER A 65 6.78 -7.71 1.67
N VAL A 66 6.40 -8.85 1.14
CA VAL A 66 7.02 -10.13 1.49
C VAL A 66 8.49 -10.14 1.08
N LYS A 67 8.82 -9.58 -0.07
CA LYS A 67 10.21 -9.49 -0.50
C LYS A 67 11.04 -8.58 0.41
N GLY A 68 10.42 -7.52 0.93
CA GLY A 68 11.11 -6.58 1.80
C GLY A 68 12.10 -5.69 1.06
N LEU A 69 12.91 -5.01 1.84
CA LEU A 69 13.95 -4.16 1.29
C LEU A 69 15.17 -4.11 2.21
N ARG A 70 16.33 -3.82 1.59
CA ARG A 70 17.57 -3.61 2.31
C ARG A 70 17.71 -2.13 2.64
N ARG A 71 18.08 -1.83 3.87
CA ARG A 71 18.32 -0.45 4.33
C ARG A 71 19.78 -0.05 4.18
N PRO A 72 20.06 1.26 4.09
CA PRO A 72 21.45 1.74 3.95
C PRO A 72 22.40 1.32 5.07
N ASP A 73 21.87 1.05 6.27
CA ASP A 73 22.69 0.61 7.42
C ASP A 73 23.03 -0.88 7.39
N GLY A 74 22.64 -1.60 6.33
CA GLY A 74 22.88 -3.04 6.20
C GLY A 74 21.77 -3.92 6.76
N SER A 75 20.79 -3.35 7.44
CA SER A 75 19.66 -4.13 7.93
C SER A 75 18.68 -4.45 6.81
N TYR A 76 17.80 -5.42 7.07
CA TYR A 76 16.82 -5.86 6.08
C TYR A 76 15.47 -5.98 6.77
N ILE A 77 14.42 -5.48 6.12
CA ILE A 77 13.06 -5.58 6.63
C ILE A 77 12.21 -6.42 5.68
N ARG A 78 11.46 -7.36 6.24
CA ARG A 78 10.52 -8.21 5.50
C ARG A 78 9.24 -8.35 6.30
N PHE A 79 8.14 -8.54 5.58
CA PHE A 79 6.82 -8.73 6.19
C PHE A 79 6.24 -10.08 5.74
N ASP A 80 5.21 -10.53 6.46
CA ASP A 80 4.54 -11.80 6.17
C ASP A 80 3.61 -11.70 4.98
N GLU A 81 3.22 -10.49 4.58
CA GLU A 81 2.25 -10.29 3.52
C GLU A 81 2.58 -9.05 2.70
N ASN A 82 1.99 -8.97 1.51
CA ASN A 82 1.98 -7.74 0.72
C ASN A 82 0.73 -6.97 1.10
N ALA A 83 0.88 -5.72 1.49
CA ALA A 83 -0.25 -4.89 1.89
C ALA A 83 -0.09 -3.47 1.37
N ALA A 84 -1.22 -2.84 1.11
CA ALA A 84 -1.28 -1.49 0.62
C ALA A 84 -2.34 -0.69 1.38
N VAL A 85 -2.20 0.62 1.36
CA VAL A 85 -3.16 1.57 1.93
C VAL A 85 -3.70 2.42 0.80
N LEU A 86 -5.03 2.58 0.75
CA LEU A 86 -5.67 3.38 -0.29
C LEU A 86 -5.38 4.86 -0.06
N ILE A 87 -5.03 5.58 -1.12
CA ILE A 87 -4.67 6.99 -1.05
C ILE A 87 -5.48 7.82 -2.04
N LYS A 88 -5.54 9.11 -1.76
CA LYS A 88 -6.08 10.12 -2.67
C LYS A 88 -4.98 10.60 -3.63
N ASP A 89 -5.35 11.42 -4.60
CA ASP A 89 -4.39 11.97 -5.56
C ASP A 89 -3.29 12.81 -4.91
N ASP A 90 -3.56 13.42 -3.75
CA ASP A 90 -2.60 14.22 -3.00
C ASP A 90 -1.75 13.38 -2.03
N HIS A 91 -1.77 12.05 -2.16
CA HIS A 91 -1.03 11.09 -1.32
C HIS A 91 -1.48 11.02 0.13
N THR A 92 -2.65 11.56 0.46
CA THR A 92 -3.20 11.37 1.80
C THR A 92 -4.03 10.08 1.86
N PRO A 93 -4.08 9.40 3.01
CA PRO A 93 -4.85 8.16 3.11
C PRO A 93 -6.35 8.44 2.99
N ARG A 94 -7.07 7.54 2.35
CA ARG A 94 -8.53 7.63 2.27
C ARG A 94 -9.22 7.26 3.57
N GLY A 95 -8.62 6.32 4.29
CA GLY A 95 -9.15 5.88 5.59
C GLY A 95 -8.65 6.75 6.73
N THR A 96 -9.23 6.53 7.89
CA THR A 96 -8.86 7.23 9.12
C THR A 96 -8.00 6.39 10.05
N ARG A 97 -7.86 5.09 9.78
CA ARG A 97 -7.08 4.16 10.59
C ARG A 97 -6.23 3.26 9.71
N ILE A 98 -5.06 2.91 10.21
CA ILE A 98 -4.15 1.98 9.57
C ILE A 98 -4.03 0.75 10.45
N PHE A 99 -4.08 -0.43 9.85
CA PHE A 99 -3.96 -1.70 10.55
C PHE A 99 -2.60 -2.33 10.28
N GLY A 100 -1.98 -2.82 11.35
CA GLY A 100 -0.70 -3.48 11.25
C GLY A 100 0.48 -2.53 11.08
N PRO A 101 1.71 -3.08 11.06
CA PRO A 101 2.91 -2.27 10.95
C PRO A 101 3.10 -1.71 9.53
N VAL A 102 3.80 -0.59 9.44
CA VAL A 102 4.26 -0.03 8.17
C VAL A 102 5.76 0.19 8.24
N ALA A 103 6.42 0.22 7.08
CA ALA A 103 7.83 0.50 7.03
C ALA A 103 8.10 2.00 7.14
N ARG A 104 9.15 2.38 7.86
CA ARG A 104 9.48 3.79 8.07
C ARG A 104 9.92 4.53 6.80
N GLU A 105 10.26 3.80 5.75
CA GLU A 105 10.61 4.38 4.45
C GLU A 105 9.49 5.23 3.84
N LEU A 106 8.25 5.02 4.26
CA LEU A 106 7.13 5.85 3.81
C LEU A 106 7.31 7.32 4.20
N ARG A 107 8.02 7.59 5.28
CA ARG A 107 8.28 8.97 5.72
C ARG A 107 9.11 9.74 4.69
N GLU A 108 10.07 9.08 4.07
CA GLU A 108 10.95 9.68 3.08
C GLU A 108 10.26 9.88 1.72
N LYS A 109 9.14 9.22 1.50
CA LYS A 109 8.41 9.25 0.23
C LYS A 109 7.10 10.03 0.30
N ASP A 110 6.99 10.98 1.24
CA ASP A 110 5.85 11.88 1.42
C ASP A 110 4.55 11.23 1.89
N PHE A 111 4.67 10.15 2.64
CA PHE A 111 3.49 9.49 3.23
C PHE A 111 3.46 9.65 4.76
N MET A 112 3.77 10.85 5.23
CA MET A 112 3.82 11.15 6.66
C MET A 112 2.51 10.90 7.39
N LYS A 113 1.37 11.18 6.75
CA LYS A 113 0.08 10.93 7.39
C LYS A 113 -0.16 9.45 7.64
N ILE A 114 0.28 8.59 6.72
CA ILE A 114 0.18 7.15 6.91
C ILE A 114 1.04 6.71 8.09
N VAL A 115 2.27 7.21 8.16
CA VAL A 115 3.17 6.89 9.25
C VAL A 115 2.59 7.34 10.59
N SER A 116 1.99 8.53 10.64
CA SER A 116 1.41 9.05 11.88
C SER A 116 0.17 8.28 12.34
N LEU A 117 -0.58 7.68 11.42
CA LEU A 117 -1.77 6.89 11.74
C LEU A 117 -1.44 5.44 12.04
N ALA A 118 -0.26 4.95 11.67
CA ALA A 118 0.09 3.55 11.83
C ALA A 118 0.32 3.21 13.31
N PRO A 119 -0.16 2.03 13.76
CA PRO A 119 0.04 1.61 15.15
C PRO A 119 1.48 1.24 15.44
N GLU A 120 2.25 0.86 14.43
CA GLU A 120 3.64 0.48 14.58
C GLU A 120 4.42 0.83 13.32
N VAL A 121 5.60 1.42 13.47
CA VAL A 121 6.47 1.80 12.36
C VAL A 121 7.78 1.03 12.51
N LEU A 122 8.08 0.19 11.56
CA LEU A 122 9.27 -0.65 11.54
C LEU A 122 10.26 -0.16 10.45
#